data_18f8e5cf4c5c935881e041b8205b40ad
#
_entry.id   18f8e5cf4c5c935881e041b8205b40ad
#
_cell.length_a   1.000
_cell.length_b   1.000
_cell.length_c   1.000
_cell.angle_alpha   90.00
_cell.angle_beta   90.00
_cell.angle_gamma   90.00
#
_symmetry.space_group_name_H-M   'P 1'
#
loop_
_entity.id
_entity.type
_entity.pdbx_description
1 polymer ?
#
loop_
_entity_poly.entity_id
_entity_poly.type
_entity_poly.pdbx_seq_one_letter_code
_entity_poly.pdbx_strand_id
1 'polypeptide(L)'
;IKDGRPAIDYSVVGGHRTYISSLDVRVLGVAGGSMVRADKNGVKDVGPRSAHIAGLDYAVFTPEEEIVDPKVVFFSPKEGDPEDYVAIELKNGKRITITNTCAANVLGLIKPEYFAYGNANAARKAMQPLADYMGKTVEEVATQILTRAYEKIEPIIMDLADKYRLEKDQISLVGVGGGAAALIGFCSDKMGLRYSIPDNAEVISSIGVALAMVRDVVERVVPNPTPEDIRSIKAEAIDKAVESGAAADSVDVHIEIDPQTSKLTAIALGSTEVKTTDLLKECTAKEARELAAEDLKVAPSEVNEECATKNFYVFAIEGKGKHPVRILDKKGFIKVQRNDGKAILCKAGSYRNIVSQLWEELAIYQQDAILRPDYYICAGARVMDFSGSVDLDKIMMLMEVEMQMIDPGDDVIIVGAKNSL
;
A
#
# COMPACT_ATOMS: atom_id res chain seq x y z
N ILE A 1 -3.01 -1.08 -0.59
CA ILE A 1 -3.19 -1.72 0.73
C ILE A 1 -4.35 -1.03 1.42
N LYS A 2 -5.33 -1.78 1.89
CA LYS A 2 -6.45 -1.30 2.70
C LYS A 2 -6.49 -2.07 4.01
N ASP A 3 -6.63 -1.37 5.13
CA ASP A 3 -6.71 -1.97 6.48
C ASP A 3 -5.55 -2.96 6.78
N GLY A 4 -4.33 -2.61 6.34
CA GLY A 4 -3.14 -3.43 6.54
C GLY A 4 -3.00 -4.63 5.58
N ARG A 5 -3.95 -4.82 4.65
CA ARG A 5 -3.96 -5.94 3.71
C ARG A 5 -3.78 -5.49 2.26
N PRO A 6 -3.11 -6.29 1.41
CA PRO A 6 -3.09 -6.05 -0.02
C PRO A 6 -4.50 -6.08 -0.60
N ALA A 7 -4.87 -5.04 -1.34
CA ALA A 7 -6.13 -5.03 -2.08
C ALA A 7 -6.05 -6.00 -3.27
N ILE A 8 -7.11 -6.75 -3.49
CA ILE A 8 -7.19 -7.79 -4.52
C ILE A 8 -8.41 -7.51 -5.39
N ASP A 9 -8.25 -7.68 -6.70
CA ASP A 9 -9.34 -7.64 -7.68
C ASP A 9 -9.03 -8.57 -8.86
N TYR A 10 -9.98 -8.72 -9.76
CA TYR A 10 -9.73 -9.39 -11.03
C TYR A 10 -8.84 -8.55 -11.92
N SER A 11 -7.81 -9.17 -12.48
CA SER A 11 -6.88 -8.49 -13.39
C SER A 11 -7.59 -7.95 -14.62
N VAL A 12 -7.16 -6.79 -15.09
CA VAL A 12 -7.62 -6.20 -16.33
C VAL A 12 -6.48 -6.24 -17.35
N VAL A 13 -6.71 -6.88 -18.50
CA VAL A 13 -5.73 -6.99 -19.59
C VAL A 13 -6.32 -6.42 -20.87
N GLY A 14 -5.64 -5.44 -21.46
CA GLY A 14 -6.12 -4.79 -22.67
C GLY A 14 -7.51 -4.13 -22.53
N GLY A 15 -7.86 -3.66 -21.33
CA GLY A 15 -9.17 -3.08 -21.04
C GLY A 15 -10.28 -4.10 -20.71
N HIS A 16 -9.98 -5.40 -20.78
CA HIS A 16 -10.94 -6.47 -20.47
C HIS A 16 -10.66 -7.07 -19.08
N ARG A 17 -11.70 -7.13 -18.25
CA ARG A 17 -11.65 -7.79 -16.94
C ARG A 17 -11.52 -9.31 -17.16
N THR A 18 -10.54 -9.90 -16.52
CA THR A 18 -10.33 -11.36 -16.52
C THR A 18 -10.97 -12.00 -15.28
N TYR A 19 -10.98 -13.34 -15.22
CA TYR A 19 -11.38 -14.10 -14.04
C TYR A 19 -10.17 -14.47 -13.15
N ILE A 20 -8.99 -13.85 -13.40
CA ILE A 20 -7.79 -14.10 -12.63
C ILE A 20 -7.71 -13.07 -11.50
N SER A 21 -7.88 -13.53 -10.28
CA SER A 21 -7.70 -12.70 -9.08
C SER A 21 -6.22 -12.41 -8.84
N SER A 22 -5.89 -11.15 -8.66
CA SER A 22 -4.51 -10.69 -8.40
C SER A 22 -4.50 -9.49 -7.48
N LEU A 23 -3.32 -9.06 -7.05
CA LEU A 23 -3.17 -7.76 -6.39
C LEU A 23 -3.76 -6.67 -7.29
N ASP A 24 -4.56 -5.77 -6.70
CA ASP A 24 -5.11 -4.64 -7.44
C ASP A 24 -4.01 -3.59 -7.69
N VAL A 25 -3.36 -3.70 -8.83
CA VAL A 25 -2.27 -2.84 -9.25
C VAL A 25 -2.65 -2.06 -10.51
N ARG A 26 -2.09 -0.86 -10.62
CA ARG A 26 -2.14 -0.04 -11.84
C ARG A 26 -0.72 0.12 -12.35
N VAL A 27 -0.52 -0.13 -13.63
CA VAL A 27 0.78 0.01 -14.28
C VAL A 27 0.81 1.31 -15.07
N LEU A 28 1.81 2.12 -14.80
CA LEU A 28 2.01 3.41 -15.45
C LEU A 28 3.46 3.52 -15.92
N GLY A 29 3.67 4.00 -17.14
CA GLY A 29 5.00 4.20 -17.72
C GLY A 29 5.73 5.43 -17.17
N VAL A 30 5.71 5.64 -15.84
CA VAL A 30 6.36 6.77 -15.16
C VAL A 30 7.11 6.27 -13.93
N ALA A 31 8.41 6.60 -13.87
CA ALA A 31 9.27 6.29 -12.73
C ALA A 31 10.38 7.36 -12.62
N GLY A 32 11.27 7.24 -11.62
CA GLY A 32 12.41 8.14 -11.46
C GLY A 32 13.27 8.26 -12.72
N GLY A 33 13.46 7.16 -13.44
CA GLY A 33 14.25 7.08 -14.67
C GLY A 33 13.52 7.42 -15.97
N SER A 34 12.27 7.85 -15.94
CA SER A 34 11.54 8.23 -17.15
C SER A 34 12.18 9.43 -17.83
N MET A 35 12.38 9.30 -19.14
CA MET A 35 12.97 10.34 -19.99
C MET A 35 11.95 11.42 -20.31
N VAL A 36 12.45 12.62 -20.52
CA VAL A 36 11.68 13.81 -20.86
C VAL A 36 11.40 13.84 -22.37
N ARG A 37 10.17 14.23 -22.73
CA ARG A 37 9.77 14.61 -24.09
C ARG A 37 9.43 16.10 -24.11
N ALA A 38 9.97 16.83 -25.08
CA ALA A 38 9.89 18.28 -25.08
C ALA A 38 9.92 18.89 -26.48
N ASP A 39 9.48 20.14 -26.54
CA ASP A 39 9.65 21.04 -27.70
C ASP A 39 9.97 22.47 -27.22
N LYS A 40 9.94 23.46 -28.12
CA LYS A 40 10.18 24.87 -27.79
C LYS A 40 9.16 25.44 -26.79
N ASN A 41 7.98 24.90 -26.71
CA ASN A 41 6.90 25.42 -25.83
C ASN A 41 7.06 24.89 -24.40
N GLY A 42 7.78 23.78 -24.21
CA GLY A 42 8.03 23.21 -22.89
C GLY A 42 8.07 21.68 -22.88
N VAL A 43 8.00 21.14 -21.67
CA VAL A 43 7.91 19.69 -21.45
C VAL A 43 6.53 19.19 -21.85
N LYS A 44 6.50 18.32 -22.86
CA LYS A 44 5.24 17.72 -23.36
C LYS A 44 4.80 16.55 -22.52
N ASP A 45 5.76 15.68 -22.17
CA ASP A 45 5.48 14.43 -21.48
C ASP A 45 6.75 13.89 -20.77
N VAL A 46 6.57 12.87 -19.90
CA VAL A 46 7.65 12.06 -19.32
C VAL A 46 7.33 10.58 -19.49
N GLY A 47 8.35 9.81 -19.87
CA GLY A 47 8.16 8.40 -20.22
C GLY A 47 7.39 8.19 -21.53
N PRO A 48 6.88 6.96 -21.82
CA PRO A 48 7.09 5.75 -21.02
C PRO A 48 8.53 5.18 -21.11
N ARG A 49 9.37 5.68 -22.01
CA ARG A 49 10.76 5.20 -22.11
C ARG A 49 11.59 5.73 -20.97
N SER A 50 12.39 4.85 -20.39
CA SER A 50 13.38 5.19 -19.35
C SER A 50 14.77 5.33 -19.98
N ALA A 51 15.64 6.06 -19.30
CA ALA A 51 17.06 6.19 -19.67
C ALA A 51 17.73 4.81 -19.81
N HIS A 52 17.40 3.86 -18.94
CA HIS A 52 17.92 2.49 -19.00
C HIS A 52 17.56 1.78 -20.32
N ILE A 53 16.30 1.90 -20.76
CA ILE A 53 15.84 1.29 -22.04
C ILE A 53 16.53 1.95 -23.24
N ALA A 54 16.85 3.24 -23.14
CA ALA A 54 17.57 3.98 -24.16
C ALA A 54 19.10 3.76 -24.12
N GLY A 55 19.61 3.06 -23.08
CA GLY A 55 21.06 2.87 -22.89
C GLY A 55 21.81 4.16 -22.54
N LEU A 56 21.13 5.12 -21.87
CA LEU A 56 21.69 6.42 -21.51
C LEU A 56 21.89 6.55 -20.01
N ASP A 57 23.02 7.18 -19.62
CA ASP A 57 23.26 7.53 -18.23
C ASP A 57 22.37 8.71 -17.79
N TYR A 58 22.01 8.75 -16.50
CA TYR A 58 21.31 9.89 -15.92
C TYR A 58 22.31 11.05 -15.72
N ALA A 59 21.93 12.24 -16.10
CA ALA A 59 22.77 13.43 -15.90
C ALA A 59 23.15 13.64 -14.43
N VAL A 60 22.25 13.36 -13.50
CA VAL A 60 22.47 13.53 -12.05
C VAL A 60 23.53 12.60 -11.46
N PHE A 61 23.81 11.48 -12.12
CA PHE A 61 24.83 10.50 -11.71
C PHE A 61 26.09 10.55 -12.58
N THR A 62 26.12 11.44 -13.57
CA THR A 62 27.31 11.71 -14.38
C THR A 62 28.22 12.67 -13.63
N PRO A 63 29.56 12.42 -13.54
CA PRO A 63 30.49 13.37 -12.95
C PRO A 63 30.36 14.76 -13.60
N GLU A 64 30.28 15.79 -12.78
CA GLU A 64 30.04 17.18 -13.26
C GLU A 64 31.12 17.67 -14.23
N GLU A 65 32.35 17.25 -14.01
CA GLU A 65 33.50 17.55 -14.85
C GLU A 65 33.43 16.93 -16.26
N GLU A 66 32.71 15.83 -16.42
CA GLU A 66 32.48 15.19 -17.73
C GLU A 66 31.44 15.96 -18.56
N ILE A 67 30.59 16.76 -17.94
CA ILE A 67 29.53 17.52 -18.62
C ILE A 67 30.13 18.77 -19.22
N VAL A 68 30.83 18.63 -20.36
CA VAL A 68 31.51 19.71 -21.07
C VAL A 68 30.78 20.03 -22.36
N ASP A 69 30.49 21.32 -22.60
CA ASP A 69 29.76 21.83 -23.77
C ASP A 69 28.48 21.03 -24.10
N PRO A 70 27.57 20.87 -23.11
CA PRO A 70 26.37 20.07 -23.27
C PRO A 70 25.44 20.70 -24.31
N LYS A 71 24.85 19.88 -25.20
CA LYS A 71 23.91 20.31 -26.23
C LYS A 71 22.66 19.46 -26.18
N VAL A 72 21.50 20.10 -26.27
CA VAL A 72 20.23 19.36 -26.37
C VAL A 72 20.11 18.72 -27.74
N VAL A 73 19.76 17.44 -27.76
CA VAL A 73 19.43 16.68 -28.98
C VAL A 73 18.12 15.94 -28.78
N PHE A 74 17.35 15.83 -29.85
CA PHE A 74 16.11 15.11 -29.86
C PHE A 74 16.26 13.82 -30.66
N PHE A 75 15.66 12.73 -30.20
CA PHE A 75 15.80 11.42 -30.83
C PHE A 75 14.65 10.49 -30.48
N SER A 76 14.57 9.39 -31.21
CA SER A 76 13.67 8.27 -30.96
C SER A 76 14.43 7.15 -30.23
N PRO A 77 14.09 6.80 -28.98
CA PRO A 77 14.81 5.76 -28.23
C PRO A 77 14.70 4.37 -28.83
N LYS A 78 13.59 4.08 -29.50
CA LYS A 78 13.36 2.84 -30.27
C LYS A 78 12.61 3.14 -31.54
N GLU A 79 12.71 2.25 -32.52
CA GLU A 79 11.92 2.33 -33.76
C GLU A 79 10.43 2.46 -33.43
N GLY A 80 9.79 3.46 -34.03
CA GLY A 80 8.38 3.79 -33.84
C GLY A 80 8.08 4.69 -32.63
N ASP A 81 9.08 5.02 -31.81
CA ASP A 81 8.91 6.02 -30.74
C ASP A 81 8.91 7.45 -31.33
N PRO A 82 8.26 8.41 -30.66
CA PRO A 82 8.36 9.83 -31.02
C PRO A 82 9.81 10.34 -31.03
N GLU A 83 10.13 11.27 -31.93
CA GLU A 83 11.47 11.87 -32.06
C GLU A 83 11.70 13.06 -31.11
N ASP A 84 10.85 13.26 -30.13
CA ASP A 84 10.91 14.39 -29.19
C ASP A 84 11.46 14.03 -27.82
N TYR A 85 12.07 12.84 -27.67
CA TYR A 85 12.82 12.49 -26.46
C TYR A 85 14.12 13.28 -26.34
N VAL A 86 14.42 13.76 -25.15
CA VAL A 86 15.56 14.61 -24.87
C VAL A 86 16.79 13.78 -24.48
N ALA A 87 17.88 13.98 -25.15
CA ALA A 87 19.21 13.63 -24.70
C ALA A 87 20.11 14.86 -24.70
N ILE A 88 21.20 14.79 -23.93
CA ILE A 88 22.23 15.82 -23.85
C ILE A 88 23.51 15.22 -24.40
N GLU A 89 23.97 15.76 -25.52
CA GLU A 89 25.21 15.36 -26.16
C GLU A 89 26.36 16.21 -25.58
N LEU A 90 27.39 15.53 -25.11
CA LEU A 90 28.58 16.14 -24.52
C LEU A 90 29.67 16.33 -25.58
N LYS A 91 30.68 17.19 -25.32
CA LYS A 91 31.77 17.49 -26.23
C LYS A 91 32.52 16.26 -26.75
N ASN A 92 32.59 15.19 -25.97
CA ASN A 92 33.23 13.93 -26.34
C ASN A 92 32.35 12.99 -27.16
N GLY A 93 31.10 13.40 -27.50
CA GLY A 93 30.15 12.61 -28.23
C GLY A 93 29.31 11.64 -27.37
N LYS A 94 29.58 11.54 -26.06
CA LYS A 94 28.78 10.79 -25.12
C LYS A 94 27.41 11.46 -24.99
N ARG A 95 26.33 10.64 -24.95
CA ARG A 95 24.97 11.11 -24.66
C ARG A 95 24.55 10.67 -23.28
N ILE A 96 23.95 11.58 -22.52
CA ILE A 96 23.29 11.37 -21.24
C ILE A 96 21.86 11.90 -21.34
N THR A 97 21.02 11.67 -20.35
CA THR A 97 19.63 12.14 -20.41
C THR A 97 19.15 12.77 -19.12
N ILE A 98 18.12 13.59 -19.25
CA ILE A 98 17.38 14.22 -18.16
C ILE A 98 16.20 13.32 -17.82
N THR A 99 16.01 13.05 -16.53
CA THR A 99 14.95 12.19 -15.98
C THR A 99 14.21 12.89 -14.85
N ASN A 100 13.11 12.28 -14.35
CA ASN A 100 12.44 12.76 -13.15
C ASN A 100 13.40 12.84 -11.94
N THR A 101 14.36 11.89 -11.82
CA THR A 101 15.37 11.91 -10.77
C THR A 101 16.28 13.15 -10.90
N CYS A 102 16.67 13.54 -12.11
CA CYS A 102 17.42 14.76 -12.33
C CYS A 102 16.63 15.99 -11.88
N ALA A 103 15.37 16.10 -12.29
CA ALA A 103 14.51 17.21 -11.94
C ALA A 103 14.29 17.33 -10.42
N ALA A 104 14.05 16.22 -9.74
CA ALA A 104 13.85 16.22 -8.30
C ALA A 104 15.11 16.62 -7.51
N ASN A 105 16.30 16.21 -7.96
CA ASN A 105 17.58 16.67 -7.36
C ASN A 105 17.81 18.17 -7.61
N VAL A 106 17.52 18.67 -8.81
CA VAL A 106 17.61 20.10 -9.13
C VAL A 106 16.75 20.93 -8.18
N LEU A 107 15.55 20.47 -7.87
CA LEU A 107 14.62 21.15 -6.97
C LEU A 107 14.90 20.89 -5.48
N GLY A 108 15.93 20.08 -5.14
CA GLY A 108 16.30 19.79 -3.75
C GLY A 108 15.26 18.91 -3.00
N LEU A 109 14.46 18.13 -3.72
CA LEU A 109 13.41 17.31 -3.15
C LEU A 109 13.89 15.96 -2.60
N ILE A 110 15.11 15.54 -2.98
CA ILE A 110 15.66 14.24 -2.59
C ILE A 110 16.69 14.45 -1.48
N LYS A 111 16.47 13.79 -0.33
CA LYS A 111 17.40 13.84 0.78
C LYS A 111 18.63 12.94 0.56
N PRO A 112 19.77 13.25 1.19
CA PRO A 112 21.02 12.49 1.01
C PRO A 112 20.93 11.00 1.35
N GLU A 113 20.05 10.61 2.26
CA GLU A 113 19.83 9.22 2.67
C GLU A 113 19.11 8.35 1.63
N TYR A 114 18.49 8.95 0.60
CA TYR A 114 17.75 8.19 -0.39
C TYR A 114 18.62 7.76 -1.58
N PHE A 115 18.39 6.56 -2.08
CA PHE A 115 19.13 5.99 -3.21
C PHE A 115 19.13 6.87 -4.47
N ALA A 116 18.07 7.64 -4.70
CA ALA A 116 17.96 8.55 -5.84
C ALA A 116 18.72 9.88 -5.66
N TYR A 117 19.39 10.11 -4.52
CA TYR A 117 20.19 11.30 -4.30
C TYR A 117 21.41 11.31 -5.21
N GLY A 118 21.67 12.44 -5.86
CA GLY A 118 22.77 12.61 -6.80
C GLY A 118 23.26 14.04 -6.88
N ASN A 119 24.17 14.32 -7.84
CA ASN A 119 24.77 15.65 -8.01
C ASN A 119 23.78 16.60 -8.71
N ALA A 120 23.14 17.48 -7.92
CA ALA A 120 22.23 18.49 -8.43
C ALA A 120 22.90 19.49 -9.40
N ASN A 121 24.19 19.79 -9.22
CA ASN A 121 24.93 20.71 -10.12
C ASN A 121 25.16 20.04 -11.49
N ALA A 122 25.52 18.76 -11.50
CA ALA A 122 25.61 17.98 -12.74
C ALA A 122 24.28 17.98 -13.50
N ALA A 123 23.18 17.72 -12.79
CA ALA A 123 21.82 17.76 -13.37
C ALA A 123 21.47 19.17 -13.90
N ARG A 124 21.78 20.25 -13.16
CA ARG A 124 21.58 21.64 -13.59
C ARG A 124 22.37 21.96 -14.87
N LYS A 125 23.66 21.61 -14.87
CA LYS A 125 24.54 21.84 -16.00
C LYS A 125 24.08 21.12 -17.26
N ALA A 126 23.61 19.88 -17.13
CA ALA A 126 23.04 19.12 -18.23
C ALA A 126 21.67 19.63 -18.69
N MET A 127 20.85 20.17 -17.79
CA MET A 127 19.51 20.68 -18.09
C MET A 127 19.54 22.08 -18.71
N GLN A 128 20.62 22.86 -18.53
CA GLN A 128 20.74 24.24 -19.01
C GLN A 128 20.47 24.38 -20.52
N PRO A 129 21.02 23.53 -21.43
CA PRO A 129 20.74 23.66 -22.86
C PRO A 129 19.27 23.47 -23.22
N LEU A 130 18.55 22.62 -22.47
CA LEU A 130 17.11 22.43 -22.66
C LEU A 130 16.34 23.67 -22.16
N ALA A 131 16.75 24.23 -21.04
CA ALA A 131 16.14 25.45 -20.49
C ALA A 131 16.34 26.64 -21.44
N ASP A 132 17.53 26.81 -21.97
CA ASP A 132 17.85 27.85 -22.98
C ASP A 132 17.05 27.68 -24.26
N TYR A 133 16.90 26.43 -24.73
CA TYR A 133 16.07 26.11 -25.91
C TYR A 133 14.60 26.48 -25.72
N MET A 134 14.08 26.37 -24.50
CA MET A 134 12.70 26.71 -24.15
C MET A 134 12.52 28.17 -23.72
N GLY A 135 13.60 28.92 -23.51
CA GLY A 135 13.56 30.27 -22.94
C GLY A 135 13.06 30.30 -21.49
N LYS A 136 13.45 29.29 -20.69
CA LYS A 136 13.03 29.09 -19.30
C LYS A 136 14.25 28.94 -18.38
N THR A 137 14.02 28.99 -17.06
CA THR A 137 15.03 28.62 -16.08
C THR A 137 15.08 27.09 -15.91
N VAL A 138 16.20 26.59 -15.39
CA VAL A 138 16.37 25.16 -15.09
C VAL A 138 15.32 24.68 -14.08
N GLU A 139 14.99 25.48 -13.09
CA GLU A 139 13.96 25.20 -12.09
C GLU A 139 12.56 25.12 -12.68
N GLU A 140 12.24 26.00 -13.64
CA GLU A 140 10.96 25.92 -14.35
C GLU A 140 10.85 24.65 -15.18
N VAL A 141 11.92 24.25 -15.86
CA VAL A 141 11.96 23.00 -16.63
C VAL A 141 11.84 21.80 -15.68
N ALA A 142 12.59 21.78 -14.58
CA ALA A 142 12.50 20.71 -13.58
C ALA A 142 11.09 20.58 -12.98
N THR A 143 10.46 21.73 -12.68
CA THR A 143 9.08 21.75 -12.19
C THR A 143 8.09 21.23 -13.23
N GLN A 144 8.24 21.59 -14.51
CA GLN A 144 7.40 21.06 -15.58
C GLN A 144 7.55 19.55 -15.73
N ILE A 145 8.78 19.02 -15.63
CA ILE A 145 9.04 17.58 -15.69
C ILE A 145 8.25 16.83 -14.62
N LEU A 146 8.38 17.25 -13.36
CA LEU A 146 7.67 16.61 -12.25
C LEU A 146 6.15 16.85 -12.31
N THR A 147 5.71 17.98 -12.84
CA THR A 147 4.28 18.25 -13.05
C THR A 147 3.68 17.28 -14.07
N ARG A 148 4.38 16.99 -15.17
CA ARG A 148 3.93 16.00 -16.17
C ARG A 148 3.87 14.59 -15.59
N ALA A 149 4.82 14.23 -14.73
CA ALA A 149 4.77 12.96 -13.99
C ALA A 149 3.56 12.90 -13.06
N TYR A 150 3.33 13.97 -12.30
CA TYR A 150 2.20 14.10 -11.37
C TYR A 150 0.84 13.99 -12.10
N GLU A 151 0.64 14.70 -13.21
CA GLU A 151 -0.59 14.67 -14.00
C GLU A 151 -0.98 13.27 -14.50
N LYS A 152 -0.01 12.36 -14.61
CA LYS A 152 -0.24 10.95 -14.93
C LYS A 152 -0.53 10.10 -13.70
N ILE A 153 0.08 10.42 -12.57
CA ILE A 153 0.01 9.62 -11.33
C ILE A 153 -1.26 9.94 -10.54
N GLU A 154 -1.63 11.21 -10.42
CA GLU A 154 -2.78 11.67 -9.63
C GLU A 154 -4.09 10.92 -9.98
N PRO A 155 -4.51 10.82 -11.26
CA PRO A 155 -5.77 10.15 -11.59
C PRO A 155 -5.79 8.67 -11.16
N ILE A 156 -4.63 8.01 -11.17
CA ILE A 156 -4.51 6.62 -10.73
C ILE A 156 -4.69 6.49 -9.22
N ILE A 157 -4.08 7.41 -8.45
CA ILE A 157 -4.24 7.43 -6.98
C ILE A 157 -5.69 7.72 -6.62
N MET A 158 -6.32 8.69 -7.30
CA MET A 158 -7.72 9.06 -7.04
C MET A 158 -8.69 7.93 -7.43
N ASP A 159 -8.48 7.26 -8.57
CA ASP A 159 -9.27 6.08 -8.96
C ASP A 159 -9.23 4.98 -7.90
N LEU A 160 -8.04 4.69 -7.36
CA LEU A 160 -7.89 3.71 -6.28
C LEU A 160 -8.53 4.18 -4.97
N ALA A 161 -8.38 5.47 -4.63
CA ALA A 161 -9.00 6.03 -3.43
C ALA A 161 -10.54 5.95 -3.49
N ASP A 162 -11.12 6.32 -4.62
CA ASP A 162 -12.56 6.25 -4.85
C ASP A 162 -13.08 4.82 -4.86
N LYS A 163 -12.36 3.92 -5.55
CA LYS A 163 -12.70 2.48 -5.60
C LYS A 163 -12.78 1.87 -4.21
N TYR A 164 -11.82 2.20 -3.35
CA TYR A 164 -11.74 1.66 -1.99
C TYR A 164 -12.41 2.56 -0.94
N ARG A 165 -13.06 3.65 -1.36
CA ARG A 165 -13.76 4.60 -0.50
C ARG A 165 -12.87 5.11 0.64
N LEU A 166 -11.63 5.49 0.31
CA LEU A 166 -10.67 6.00 1.28
C LEU A 166 -10.93 7.48 1.51
N GLU A 167 -11.08 7.87 2.77
CA GLU A 167 -11.10 9.28 3.15
C GLU A 167 -9.68 9.87 3.00
N LYS A 168 -9.57 11.14 2.63
CA LYS A 168 -8.29 11.80 2.35
C LYS A 168 -7.29 11.71 3.51
N ASP A 169 -7.76 11.76 4.74
CA ASP A 169 -6.94 11.66 5.96
C ASP A 169 -6.43 10.22 6.22
N GLN A 170 -7.03 9.21 5.59
CA GLN A 170 -6.61 7.81 5.64
C GLN A 170 -5.56 7.45 4.60
N ILE A 171 -5.40 8.28 3.56
CA ILE A 171 -4.47 7.99 2.47
C ILE A 171 -3.05 8.34 2.90
N SER A 172 -2.15 7.38 2.79
CA SER A 172 -0.70 7.57 2.91
C SER A 172 0.00 6.95 1.71
N LEU A 173 0.87 7.72 1.07
CA LEU A 173 1.67 7.24 -0.04
C LEU A 173 2.95 6.59 0.52
N VAL A 174 3.25 5.37 0.10
CA VAL A 174 4.50 4.68 0.45
C VAL A 174 5.33 4.51 -0.79
N GLY A 175 6.50 5.18 -0.82
CA GLY A 175 7.44 5.11 -1.94
C GLY A 175 8.37 3.94 -1.81
N VAL A 176 8.42 3.06 -2.82
CA VAL A 176 9.33 1.92 -2.88
C VAL A 176 10.03 1.83 -4.23
N GLY A 177 11.21 1.23 -4.25
CA GLY A 177 12.09 1.19 -5.41
C GLY A 177 13.09 2.36 -5.45
N GLY A 178 14.22 2.19 -6.13
CA GLY A 178 15.32 3.15 -6.15
C GLY A 178 14.96 4.56 -6.64
N GLY A 179 13.91 4.69 -7.47
CA GLY A 179 13.44 5.98 -8.00
C GLY A 179 12.31 6.64 -7.22
N ALA A 180 11.83 6.04 -6.14
CA ALA A 180 10.63 6.49 -5.42
C ALA A 180 10.74 7.93 -4.91
N ALA A 181 11.89 8.31 -4.35
CA ALA A 181 12.15 9.64 -3.80
C ALA A 181 12.05 10.77 -4.85
N ALA A 182 12.19 10.44 -6.14
CA ALA A 182 12.08 11.42 -7.21
C ALA A 182 10.65 11.92 -7.46
N LEU A 183 9.64 11.17 -7.05
CA LEU A 183 8.25 11.46 -7.40
C LEU A 183 7.34 11.62 -6.20
N ILE A 184 7.51 10.78 -5.17
CA ILE A 184 6.51 10.65 -4.11
C ILE A 184 6.33 11.92 -3.29
N GLY A 185 7.42 12.62 -2.96
CA GLY A 185 7.35 13.87 -2.21
C GLY A 185 6.59 14.94 -2.99
N PHE A 186 6.91 15.12 -4.26
CA PHE A 186 6.23 16.09 -5.13
C PHE A 186 4.73 15.77 -5.28
N CYS A 187 4.38 14.50 -5.50
CA CYS A 187 2.98 14.08 -5.60
C CYS A 187 2.24 14.30 -4.26
N SER A 188 2.87 13.95 -3.15
CA SER A 188 2.32 14.15 -1.80
C SER A 188 2.00 15.61 -1.53
N ASP A 189 2.94 16.51 -1.81
CA ASP A 189 2.74 17.95 -1.60
C ASP A 189 1.60 18.51 -2.47
N LYS A 190 1.55 18.10 -3.74
CA LYS A 190 0.47 18.52 -4.67
C LYS A 190 -0.91 18.03 -4.24
N MET A 191 -1.01 16.80 -3.75
CA MET A 191 -2.28 16.21 -3.32
C MET A 191 -2.65 16.57 -1.87
N GLY A 192 -1.71 17.08 -1.08
CA GLY A 192 -1.86 17.30 0.36
C GLY A 192 -2.04 15.98 1.12
N LEU A 193 -1.31 14.95 0.72
CA LEU A 193 -1.32 13.62 1.33
C LEU A 193 -0.05 13.40 2.15
N ARG A 194 -0.07 12.40 3.01
CA ARG A 194 1.14 11.90 3.70
C ARG A 194 1.95 11.02 2.78
N TYR A 195 3.26 10.96 3.01
CA TYR A 195 4.09 9.94 2.40
C TYR A 195 5.19 9.45 3.33
N SER A 196 5.70 8.27 3.03
CA SER A 196 6.90 7.71 3.63
C SER A 196 7.71 6.95 2.60
N ILE A 197 9.00 6.84 2.85
CA ILE A 197 9.92 5.98 2.11
C ILE A 197 10.60 5.12 3.17
N PRO A 198 10.30 3.81 3.22
CA PRO A 198 10.87 2.93 4.24
C PRO A 198 12.37 2.69 4.01
N ASP A 199 13.06 2.26 5.05
CA ASP A 199 14.44 1.82 4.95
C ASP A 199 14.54 0.66 3.93
N ASN A 200 15.63 0.65 3.16
CA ASN A 200 15.87 -0.32 2.08
C ASN A 200 14.80 -0.30 0.97
N ALA A 201 14.13 0.84 0.77
CA ALA A 201 13.10 0.99 -0.27
C ALA A 201 13.61 0.59 -1.67
N GLU A 202 14.89 0.80 -1.97
CA GLU A 202 15.52 0.48 -3.25
C GLU A 202 15.60 -1.02 -3.55
N VAL A 203 15.65 -1.86 -2.52
CA VAL A 203 15.72 -3.33 -2.63
C VAL A 203 14.45 -4.04 -2.16
N ILE A 204 13.39 -3.29 -1.89
CA ILE A 204 12.14 -3.83 -1.33
C ILE A 204 11.52 -4.93 -2.19
N SER A 205 11.69 -4.86 -3.51
CA SER A 205 11.21 -5.92 -4.42
C SER A 205 11.91 -7.25 -4.18
N SER A 206 13.22 -7.22 -3.95
CA SER A 206 14.00 -8.44 -3.63
C SER A 206 13.61 -8.99 -2.26
N ILE A 207 13.43 -8.10 -1.27
CA ILE A 207 12.92 -8.48 0.06
C ILE A 207 11.52 -9.09 -0.08
N GLY A 208 10.63 -8.46 -0.85
CA GLY A 208 9.27 -8.94 -1.07
C GLY A 208 9.23 -10.32 -1.74
N VAL A 209 10.12 -10.58 -2.71
CA VAL A 209 10.25 -11.90 -3.33
C VAL A 209 10.74 -12.94 -2.32
N ALA A 210 11.71 -12.58 -1.48
CA ALA A 210 12.23 -13.49 -0.43
C ALA A 210 11.18 -13.79 0.66
N LEU A 211 10.25 -12.86 0.88
CA LEU A 211 9.15 -12.97 1.84
C LEU A 211 7.82 -13.29 1.17
N ALA A 212 7.84 -13.72 -0.11
CA ALA A 212 6.62 -13.98 -0.85
C ALA A 212 5.74 -14.99 -0.14
N MET A 213 4.46 -14.64 0.00
CA MET A 213 3.45 -15.53 0.55
C MET A 213 2.79 -16.34 -0.55
N VAL A 214 2.51 -17.59 -0.26
CA VAL A 214 1.63 -18.43 -1.07
C VAL A 214 0.20 -17.94 -0.84
N ARG A 215 -0.55 -17.78 -1.92
CA ARG A 215 -1.98 -17.44 -1.88
C ARG A 215 -2.77 -18.37 -2.78
N ASP A 216 -3.69 -19.10 -2.17
CA ASP A 216 -4.65 -19.93 -2.88
C ASP A 216 -6.10 -19.52 -2.56
N VAL A 217 -6.98 -19.72 -3.52
CA VAL A 217 -8.39 -19.37 -3.40
C VAL A 217 -9.26 -20.55 -3.81
N VAL A 218 -10.24 -20.86 -2.98
CA VAL A 218 -11.27 -21.83 -3.27
C VAL A 218 -12.62 -21.12 -3.29
N GLU A 219 -13.38 -21.31 -4.34
CA GLU A 219 -14.71 -20.72 -4.49
C GLU A 219 -15.74 -21.82 -4.73
N ARG A 220 -16.89 -21.69 -4.07
CA ARG A 220 -18.07 -22.56 -4.28
C ARG A 220 -19.34 -21.72 -4.30
N VAL A 221 -20.30 -22.12 -5.12
CA VAL A 221 -21.66 -21.54 -5.05
C VAL A 221 -22.47 -22.41 -4.10
N VAL A 222 -22.78 -21.88 -2.91
CA VAL A 222 -23.52 -22.57 -1.86
C VAL A 222 -24.60 -21.63 -1.36
N PRO A 223 -25.86 -21.82 -1.77
CA PRO A 223 -27.00 -21.09 -1.21
C PRO A 223 -27.14 -21.43 0.28
N ASN A 224 -27.09 -20.42 1.15
CA ASN A 224 -27.19 -20.59 2.61
C ASN A 224 -26.14 -21.57 3.18
N PRO A 225 -24.84 -21.21 3.16
CA PRO A 225 -23.77 -22.07 3.62
C PRO A 225 -23.94 -22.44 5.10
N THR A 226 -23.66 -23.69 5.42
CA THR A 226 -23.67 -24.22 6.78
C THR A 226 -22.26 -24.13 7.41
N PRO A 227 -22.09 -24.25 8.73
CA PRO A 227 -20.78 -24.37 9.35
C PRO A 227 -19.92 -25.51 8.77
N GLU A 228 -20.53 -26.59 8.29
CA GLU A 228 -19.83 -27.71 7.65
C GLU A 228 -19.26 -27.32 6.28
N ASP A 229 -20.02 -26.57 5.47
CA ASP A 229 -19.55 -26.03 4.20
C ASP A 229 -18.34 -25.11 4.39
N ILE A 230 -18.40 -24.26 5.43
CA ILE A 230 -17.30 -23.34 5.78
C ILE A 230 -16.05 -24.14 6.21
N ARG A 231 -16.19 -25.15 7.08
CA ARG A 231 -15.06 -26.01 7.47
C ARG A 231 -14.46 -26.74 6.29
N SER A 232 -15.29 -27.27 5.42
CA SER A 232 -14.85 -28.01 4.22
C SER A 232 -14.07 -27.14 3.26
N ILE A 233 -14.58 -25.94 2.92
CA ILE A 233 -13.88 -25.04 1.99
C ILE A 233 -12.59 -24.47 2.61
N LYS A 234 -12.59 -24.26 3.94
CA LYS A 234 -11.41 -23.80 4.68
C LYS A 234 -10.30 -24.87 4.64
N ALA A 235 -10.64 -26.14 4.90
CA ALA A 235 -9.68 -27.25 4.84
C ALA A 235 -9.09 -27.39 3.43
N GLU A 236 -9.93 -27.35 2.39
CA GLU A 236 -9.46 -27.42 1.00
C GLU A 236 -8.54 -26.24 0.64
N ALA A 237 -8.81 -25.06 1.13
CA ALA A 237 -7.95 -23.88 0.87
C ALA A 237 -6.58 -24.00 1.57
N ILE A 238 -6.55 -24.57 2.79
CA ILE A 238 -5.31 -24.88 3.51
C ILE A 238 -4.48 -25.90 2.72
N ASP A 239 -5.12 -27.02 2.32
CA ASP A 239 -4.43 -28.08 1.59
C ASP A 239 -3.81 -27.55 0.29
N LYS A 240 -4.56 -26.75 -0.48
CA LYS A 240 -4.05 -26.12 -1.71
C LYS A 240 -2.87 -25.17 -1.44
N ALA A 241 -2.95 -24.35 -0.41
CA ALA A 241 -1.85 -23.44 -0.06
C ALA A 241 -0.58 -24.24 0.34
N VAL A 242 -0.74 -25.34 1.08
CA VAL A 242 0.37 -26.23 1.44
C VAL A 242 0.95 -26.93 0.20
N GLU A 243 0.10 -27.44 -0.70
CA GLU A 243 0.54 -28.00 -1.99
C GLU A 243 1.30 -26.98 -2.84
N SER A 244 0.90 -25.70 -2.76
CA SER A 244 1.59 -24.58 -3.44
C SER A 244 2.87 -24.13 -2.73
N GLY A 245 3.25 -24.76 -1.61
CA GLY A 245 4.52 -24.55 -0.91
C GLY A 245 4.46 -23.70 0.35
N ALA A 246 3.28 -23.44 0.90
CA ALA A 246 3.13 -22.78 2.19
C ALA A 246 3.49 -23.75 3.34
N ALA A 247 4.14 -23.24 4.39
CA ALA A 247 4.30 -23.98 5.64
C ALA A 247 2.93 -24.12 6.31
N ALA A 248 2.52 -25.33 6.66
CA ALA A 248 1.18 -25.65 7.13
C ALA A 248 0.76 -24.82 8.38
N ASP A 249 1.70 -24.56 9.27
CA ASP A 249 1.52 -23.74 10.48
C ASP A 249 1.46 -22.24 10.24
N SER A 250 1.81 -21.80 9.02
CA SER A 250 1.76 -20.38 8.61
C SER A 250 0.47 -20.01 7.87
N VAL A 251 -0.36 -21.01 7.50
CA VAL A 251 -1.53 -20.74 6.64
C VAL A 251 -2.67 -20.14 7.46
N ASP A 252 -3.05 -18.93 7.09
CA ASP A 252 -4.27 -18.26 7.55
C ASP A 252 -5.33 -18.25 6.46
N VAL A 253 -6.61 -18.43 6.83
CA VAL A 253 -7.71 -18.52 5.86
C VAL A 253 -8.79 -17.49 6.18
N HIS A 254 -9.06 -16.63 5.22
CA HIS A 254 -10.18 -15.69 5.26
C HIS A 254 -11.36 -16.24 4.47
N ILE A 255 -12.57 -16.13 5.05
CA ILE A 255 -13.82 -16.60 4.42
C ILE A 255 -14.70 -15.42 4.07
N GLU A 256 -15.13 -15.36 2.83
CA GLU A 256 -16.10 -14.39 2.33
C GLU A 256 -17.38 -15.07 1.87
N ILE A 257 -18.54 -14.51 2.23
CA ILE A 257 -19.85 -14.96 1.77
C ILE A 257 -20.53 -13.81 1.03
N ASP A 258 -20.70 -13.99 -0.28
CA ASP A 258 -21.48 -13.05 -1.10
C ASP A 258 -22.95 -13.53 -1.15
N PRO A 259 -23.88 -12.85 -0.49
CA PRO A 259 -25.28 -13.27 -0.46
C PRO A 259 -25.99 -13.03 -1.80
N GLN A 260 -25.48 -12.13 -2.65
CA GLN A 260 -26.13 -11.84 -3.94
C GLN A 260 -25.85 -12.94 -4.97
N THR A 261 -24.63 -13.45 -4.99
CA THR A 261 -24.23 -14.53 -5.89
C THR A 261 -24.23 -15.90 -5.25
N SER A 262 -24.57 -16.00 -3.94
CA SER A 262 -24.47 -17.23 -3.14
C SER A 262 -23.06 -17.84 -3.17
N LYS A 263 -22.04 -17.01 -3.30
CA LYS A 263 -20.67 -17.44 -3.43
C LYS A 263 -20.01 -17.50 -2.06
N LEU A 264 -19.44 -18.64 -1.75
CA LEU A 264 -18.58 -18.87 -0.59
C LEU A 264 -17.12 -18.93 -1.09
N THR A 265 -16.27 -18.03 -0.62
CA THR A 265 -14.88 -17.93 -1.01
C THR A 265 -13.96 -18.13 0.20
N ALA A 266 -13.00 -19.02 0.10
CA ALA A 266 -11.93 -19.20 1.07
C ALA A 266 -10.60 -18.74 0.45
N ILE A 267 -9.92 -17.81 1.10
CA ILE A 267 -8.63 -17.24 0.68
C ILE A 267 -7.60 -17.69 1.71
N ALA A 268 -6.73 -18.60 1.30
CA ALA A 268 -5.61 -19.07 2.11
C ALA A 268 -4.35 -18.29 1.81
N LEU A 269 -3.68 -17.81 2.85
CA LEU A 269 -2.39 -17.11 2.78
C LEU A 269 -1.40 -17.82 3.70
N GLY A 270 -0.23 -18.20 3.18
CA GLY A 270 0.80 -18.86 3.95
C GLY A 270 2.19 -18.41 3.53
N SER A 271 3.15 -18.39 4.46
CA SER A 271 4.56 -18.11 4.16
C SER A 271 5.27 -19.39 3.72
N THR A 272 6.21 -19.25 2.78
CA THR A 272 7.20 -20.30 2.53
C THR A 272 8.15 -20.40 3.73
N GLU A 273 8.74 -21.58 3.99
CA GLU A 273 9.71 -21.77 5.08
C GLU A 273 10.99 -20.94 4.85
N VAL A 274 10.97 -19.66 5.18
CA VAL A 274 12.18 -18.84 5.30
C VAL A 274 12.41 -18.54 6.77
N LYS A 275 13.34 -19.22 7.38
CA LYS A 275 13.81 -18.94 8.74
C LYS A 275 14.67 -17.66 8.71
N THR A 276 14.10 -16.51 9.00
CA THR A 276 14.85 -15.26 9.21
C THR A 276 15.00 -14.98 10.69
N THR A 277 16.23 -14.89 11.16
CA THR A 277 16.62 -14.72 12.57
C THR A 277 16.38 -13.32 13.14
N ASP A 278 16.14 -12.29 12.33
CA ASP A 278 16.00 -10.91 12.79
C ASP A 278 14.55 -10.43 13.04
N LEU A 279 13.54 -11.26 12.80
CA LEU A 279 12.14 -10.97 13.10
C LEU A 279 11.75 -11.24 14.57
N LEU A 280 12.72 -11.52 15.44
CA LEU A 280 12.50 -11.92 16.84
C LEU A 280 12.47 -10.74 17.84
N LYS A 281 12.72 -9.51 17.41
CA LYS A 281 12.65 -8.37 18.34
C LYS A 281 11.18 -8.03 18.62
N GLU A 282 10.75 -8.27 19.84
CA GLU A 282 9.41 -7.84 20.27
C GLU A 282 9.41 -6.32 20.51
N CYS A 283 8.35 -5.69 20.03
CA CYS A 283 8.04 -4.29 20.25
C CYS A 283 7.47 -4.14 21.67
N THR A 284 8.01 -3.22 22.45
CA THR A 284 7.47 -2.90 23.78
C THR A 284 6.15 -2.13 23.66
N ALA A 285 5.32 -2.11 24.70
CA ALA A 285 4.09 -1.33 24.73
C ALA A 285 4.32 0.17 24.47
N LYS A 286 5.49 0.70 24.88
CA LYS A 286 5.87 2.09 24.63
C LYS A 286 6.17 2.33 23.16
N GLU A 287 6.99 1.49 22.53
CA GLU A 287 7.30 1.58 21.11
C GLU A 287 6.03 1.39 20.25
N ALA A 288 5.16 0.44 20.62
CA ALA A 288 3.88 0.23 19.96
C ALA A 288 2.95 1.46 20.05
N ARG A 289 2.93 2.14 21.22
CA ARG A 289 2.17 3.40 21.40
C ARG A 289 2.73 4.52 20.53
N GLU A 290 4.04 4.64 20.42
CA GLU A 290 4.69 5.62 19.55
C GLU A 290 4.32 5.38 18.07
N LEU A 291 4.33 4.12 17.62
CA LEU A 291 3.88 3.74 16.26
C LEU A 291 2.39 4.03 16.02
N ALA A 292 1.54 3.73 17.01
CA ALA A 292 0.11 4.06 16.93
C ALA A 292 -0.13 5.57 16.87
N ALA A 293 0.62 6.35 17.65
CA ALA A 293 0.54 7.81 17.68
C ALA A 293 1.01 8.44 16.35
N GLU A 294 2.09 7.92 15.78
CA GLU A 294 2.58 8.32 14.46
C GLU A 294 1.51 8.09 13.38
N ASP A 295 0.90 6.92 13.35
CA ASP A 295 -0.18 6.61 12.41
C ASP A 295 -1.40 7.51 12.61
N LEU A 296 -1.77 7.77 13.87
CA LEU A 296 -2.89 8.63 14.24
C LEU A 296 -2.58 10.13 14.10
N LYS A 297 -1.31 10.52 13.88
CA LYS A 297 -0.80 11.90 13.80
C LYS A 297 -1.08 12.75 15.06
N VAL A 298 -0.89 12.15 16.20
CA VAL A 298 -1.06 12.79 17.52
C VAL A 298 0.17 12.57 18.38
N ALA A 299 0.25 13.27 19.51
CA ALA A 299 1.29 13.00 20.48
C ALA A 299 1.09 11.63 21.16
N PRO A 300 2.16 10.88 21.47
CA PRO A 300 2.02 9.59 22.18
C PRO A 300 1.27 9.66 23.50
N SER A 301 1.23 10.84 24.13
CA SER A 301 0.48 11.10 25.36
C SER A 301 -1.03 11.16 25.18
N GLU A 302 -1.51 11.32 23.95
CA GLU A 302 -2.93 11.35 23.62
C GLU A 302 -3.48 9.95 23.29
N VAL A 303 -2.58 8.97 23.12
CA VAL A 303 -2.94 7.60 22.77
C VAL A 303 -3.00 6.74 24.02
N ASN A 304 -4.15 6.15 24.29
CA ASN A 304 -4.39 5.26 25.42
C ASN A 304 -4.31 3.79 24.97
N GLU A 305 -3.68 2.96 25.80
CA GLU A 305 -3.78 1.51 25.65
C GLU A 305 -5.11 1.05 26.25
N GLU A 306 -6.04 0.60 25.42
CA GLU A 306 -7.34 0.11 25.88
C GLU A 306 -7.24 -1.30 26.46
N CYS A 307 -6.49 -2.17 25.81
CA CYS A 307 -6.24 -3.52 26.26
C CYS A 307 -5.04 -4.14 25.54
N ALA A 308 -4.55 -5.25 26.08
CA ALA A 308 -3.49 -6.04 25.46
C ALA A 308 -3.69 -7.53 25.74
N THR A 309 -3.19 -8.36 24.83
CA THR A 309 -3.00 -9.81 25.02
C THR A 309 -1.51 -10.15 24.93
N LYS A 310 -1.20 -11.43 25.03
CA LYS A 310 0.17 -11.91 24.83
C LYS A 310 0.74 -11.47 23.45
N ASN A 311 -0.09 -11.37 22.41
CA ASN A 311 0.34 -11.14 21.03
C ASN A 311 -0.04 -9.78 20.45
N PHE A 312 -0.96 -9.04 21.09
CA PHE A 312 -1.47 -7.77 20.55
C PHE A 312 -1.53 -6.67 21.59
N TYR A 313 -1.41 -5.43 21.10
CA TYR A 313 -1.73 -4.18 21.79
C TYR A 313 -2.90 -3.51 21.07
N VAL A 314 -3.81 -2.93 21.81
CA VAL A 314 -4.90 -2.09 21.28
C VAL A 314 -4.75 -0.68 21.82
N PHE A 315 -4.66 0.27 20.92
CA PHE A 315 -4.56 1.69 21.23
C PHE A 315 -5.74 2.45 20.65
N ALA A 316 -6.22 3.43 21.39
CA ALA A 316 -7.26 4.34 20.96
C ALA A 316 -7.04 5.75 21.48
N ILE A 317 -7.77 6.70 20.90
CA ILE A 317 -7.85 8.08 21.38
C ILE A 317 -9.23 8.29 21.98
N GLU A 318 -9.30 8.77 23.22
CA GLU A 318 -10.53 9.24 23.81
C GLU A 318 -10.77 10.70 23.41
N GLY A 319 -11.93 10.98 22.81
CA GLY A 319 -12.28 12.34 22.38
C GLY A 319 -13.76 12.55 22.15
N LYS A 320 -14.16 13.80 21.95
CA LYS A 320 -15.51 14.16 21.51
C LYS A 320 -15.63 13.88 20.01
N GLY A 321 -16.27 12.79 19.62
CA GLY A 321 -16.48 12.45 18.22
C GLY A 321 -16.11 11.00 17.88
N LYS A 322 -15.32 10.82 16.83
CA LYS A 322 -14.81 9.51 16.40
C LYS A 322 -13.83 8.95 17.44
N HIS A 323 -13.82 7.63 17.59
CA HIS A 323 -12.95 6.89 18.50
C HIS A 323 -12.00 5.98 17.71
N PRO A 324 -10.85 6.54 17.24
CA PRO A 324 -9.91 5.78 16.41
C PRO A 324 -9.27 4.64 17.20
N VAL A 325 -9.23 3.45 16.59
CA VAL A 325 -8.62 2.24 17.17
C VAL A 325 -7.50 1.72 16.28
N ARG A 326 -6.40 1.33 16.91
CA ARG A 326 -5.26 0.66 16.28
C ARG A 326 -4.92 -0.61 17.02
N ILE A 327 -4.81 -1.72 16.29
CA ILE A 327 -4.32 -2.99 16.84
C ILE A 327 -2.94 -3.26 16.26
N LEU A 328 -1.96 -3.40 17.11
CA LEU A 328 -0.59 -3.74 16.74
C LEU A 328 -0.24 -5.13 17.29
N ASP A 329 0.50 -5.89 16.50
CA ASP A 329 1.12 -7.11 17.01
C ASP A 329 2.38 -6.79 17.85
N LYS A 330 2.92 -7.79 18.55
CA LYS A 330 4.15 -7.64 19.37
C LYS A 330 5.41 -7.36 18.54
N LYS A 331 5.33 -7.33 17.22
CA LYS A 331 6.42 -6.91 16.33
C LYS A 331 6.29 -5.45 15.89
N GLY A 332 5.22 -4.74 16.32
CA GLY A 332 4.96 -3.35 15.98
C GLY A 332 4.19 -3.15 14.67
N PHE A 333 3.70 -4.21 14.04
CA PHE A 333 2.90 -4.07 12.83
C PHE A 333 1.44 -3.75 13.15
N ILE A 334 0.89 -2.71 12.53
CA ILE A 334 -0.53 -2.37 12.64
C ILE A 334 -1.33 -3.42 11.84
N LYS A 335 -2.15 -4.19 12.55
CA LYS A 335 -3.00 -5.25 11.99
C LYS A 335 -4.42 -4.79 11.68
N VAL A 336 -4.95 -3.87 12.47
CA VAL A 336 -6.26 -3.26 12.25
C VAL A 336 -6.17 -1.76 12.46
N GLN A 337 -6.73 -1.01 11.53
CA GLN A 337 -6.77 0.44 11.52
C GLN A 337 -8.21 0.89 11.26
N ARG A 338 -8.85 1.46 12.29
CA ARG A 338 -10.22 1.98 12.19
C ARG A 338 -10.31 3.37 12.82
N ASN A 339 -11.10 4.25 12.21
CA ASN A 339 -11.23 5.63 12.66
C ASN A 339 -12.37 5.85 13.66
N ASP A 340 -13.25 4.86 13.83
CA ASP A 340 -14.29 4.87 14.86
C ASP A 340 -14.65 3.42 15.22
N GLY A 341 -14.37 3.02 16.45
CA GLY A 341 -14.60 1.66 16.91
C GLY A 341 -14.47 1.51 18.41
N LYS A 342 -14.69 0.30 18.89
CA LYS A 342 -14.58 -0.09 20.29
C LYS A 342 -13.92 -1.45 20.40
N ALA A 343 -12.92 -1.56 21.27
CA ALA A 343 -12.26 -2.82 21.55
C ALA A 343 -12.65 -3.33 22.94
N ILE A 344 -12.89 -4.62 23.06
CA ILE A 344 -13.26 -5.27 24.34
C ILE A 344 -12.40 -6.51 24.52
N LEU A 345 -11.63 -6.55 25.61
CA LEU A 345 -10.94 -7.76 26.05
C LEU A 345 -11.93 -8.65 26.81
N CYS A 346 -12.07 -9.91 26.41
CA CYS A 346 -12.96 -10.87 27.06
C CYS A 346 -12.42 -12.29 26.96
N LYS A 347 -13.07 -13.22 27.66
CA LYS A 347 -12.83 -14.65 27.45
C LYS A 347 -13.49 -15.13 26.15
N ALA A 348 -12.83 -16.02 25.44
CA ALA A 348 -13.31 -16.55 24.17
C ALA A 348 -14.74 -17.09 24.25
N GLY A 349 -15.08 -17.81 25.33
CA GLY A 349 -16.45 -18.31 25.55
C GLY A 349 -17.55 -17.25 25.66
N SER A 350 -17.18 -15.96 25.82
CA SER A 350 -18.15 -14.86 25.97
C SER A 350 -18.37 -14.06 24.66
N TYR A 351 -17.69 -14.41 23.57
CA TYR A 351 -17.64 -13.60 22.35
C TYR A 351 -19.05 -13.28 21.80
N ARG A 352 -19.98 -14.23 21.81
CA ARG A 352 -21.34 -14.05 21.27
C ARG A 352 -22.07 -12.88 21.90
N ASN A 353 -22.00 -12.77 23.23
CA ASN A 353 -22.65 -11.71 23.99
C ASN A 353 -22.06 -10.34 23.64
N ILE A 354 -20.74 -10.25 23.54
CA ILE A 354 -20.02 -9.02 23.22
C ILE A 354 -20.34 -8.56 21.79
N VAL A 355 -20.31 -9.48 20.83
CA VAL A 355 -20.64 -9.16 19.42
C VAL A 355 -22.09 -8.69 19.31
N SER A 356 -23.04 -9.37 19.95
CA SER A 356 -24.45 -8.95 19.95
C SER A 356 -24.67 -7.57 20.59
N GLN A 357 -23.95 -7.28 21.68
CA GLN A 357 -23.99 -5.96 22.31
C GLN A 357 -23.47 -4.88 21.36
N LEU A 358 -22.27 -5.08 20.78
CA LEU A 358 -21.65 -4.11 19.89
C LEU A 358 -22.44 -3.92 18.59
N TRP A 359 -23.19 -4.93 18.13
CA TRP A 359 -24.03 -4.85 16.94
C TRP A 359 -25.09 -3.76 17.01
N GLU A 360 -25.69 -3.58 18.16
CA GLU A 360 -26.69 -2.53 18.39
C GLU A 360 -26.03 -1.21 18.85
N GLU A 361 -24.98 -1.28 19.66
CA GLU A 361 -24.30 -0.11 20.22
C GLU A 361 -23.61 0.73 19.11
N LEU A 362 -23.03 0.06 18.10
CA LEU A 362 -22.25 0.70 17.05
C LEU A 362 -23.03 0.91 15.74
N ALA A 363 -24.31 0.51 15.70
CA ALA A 363 -25.13 0.74 14.54
C ALA A 363 -25.36 2.24 14.29
N ILE A 364 -25.25 2.66 13.01
CA ILE A 364 -25.56 4.02 12.59
C ILE A 364 -26.90 4.01 11.85
N TYR A 365 -27.89 4.69 12.41
CA TYR A 365 -29.22 4.83 11.82
C TYR A 365 -29.27 6.04 10.93
N GLN A 366 -29.55 5.83 9.65
CA GLN A 366 -29.78 6.91 8.66
C GLN A 366 -31.21 6.80 8.13
N GLN A 367 -31.69 7.83 7.41
CA GLN A 367 -33.10 7.90 7.00
C GLN A 367 -33.59 6.66 6.24
N ASP A 368 -32.74 6.06 5.40
CA ASP A 368 -33.11 4.95 4.51
C ASP A 368 -32.23 3.69 4.70
N ALA A 369 -31.28 3.70 5.65
CA ALA A 369 -30.38 2.57 5.85
C ALA A 369 -29.89 2.47 7.30
N ILE A 370 -29.55 1.26 7.70
CA ILE A 370 -28.82 0.98 8.95
C ILE A 370 -27.45 0.48 8.57
N LEU A 371 -26.40 1.24 8.92
CA LEU A 371 -25.04 0.81 8.77
C LEU A 371 -24.65 -0.04 9.98
N ARG A 372 -24.27 -1.28 9.74
CA ARG A 372 -23.86 -2.22 10.76
C ARG A 372 -22.34 -2.22 10.92
N PRO A 373 -21.81 -2.45 12.14
CA PRO A 373 -20.39 -2.46 12.39
C PRO A 373 -19.67 -3.63 11.73
N ASP A 374 -18.41 -3.41 11.38
CA ASP A 374 -17.47 -4.47 11.06
C ASP A 374 -16.86 -5.07 12.32
N TYR A 375 -16.43 -6.33 12.27
CA TYR A 375 -15.82 -7.01 13.41
C TYR A 375 -14.46 -7.58 13.11
N TYR A 376 -13.60 -7.52 14.14
CA TYR A 376 -12.31 -8.20 14.17
C TYR A 376 -12.16 -8.91 15.51
N ILE A 377 -11.61 -10.12 15.50
CA ILE A 377 -11.28 -10.86 16.72
C ILE A 377 -9.78 -11.17 16.71
N CYS A 378 -9.07 -10.71 17.75
CA CYS A 378 -7.69 -11.06 17.97
C CYS A 378 -7.62 -12.19 18.99
N ALA A 379 -7.16 -13.37 18.56
CA ALA A 379 -7.03 -14.55 19.39
C ALA A 379 -5.71 -15.28 19.08
N GLY A 380 -4.97 -15.66 20.11
CA GLY A 380 -3.62 -16.18 19.91
C GLY A 380 -2.76 -15.17 19.15
N ALA A 381 -2.13 -15.58 18.06
CA ALA A 381 -1.34 -14.70 17.17
C ALA A 381 -2.12 -14.23 15.92
N ARG A 382 -3.42 -14.54 15.83
CA ARG A 382 -4.23 -14.30 14.64
C ARG A 382 -5.20 -13.15 14.83
N VAL A 383 -5.44 -12.38 13.75
CA VAL A 383 -6.55 -11.44 13.63
C VAL A 383 -7.54 -12.02 12.64
N MET A 384 -8.73 -12.33 13.10
CA MET A 384 -9.84 -12.82 12.30
C MET A 384 -10.71 -11.64 11.90
N ASP A 385 -10.94 -11.48 10.61
CA ASP A 385 -11.67 -10.36 10.02
C ASP A 385 -13.04 -10.83 9.56
N PHE A 386 -14.09 -10.22 10.09
CA PHE A 386 -15.48 -10.48 9.77
C PHE A 386 -16.16 -9.23 9.20
N SER A 387 -15.37 -8.34 8.59
CA SER A 387 -15.89 -7.11 7.97
C SER A 387 -16.73 -7.39 6.72
N GLY A 388 -17.56 -6.41 6.35
CA GLY A 388 -18.33 -6.43 5.10
C GLY A 388 -19.65 -7.21 5.16
N SER A 389 -19.99 -7.89 6.26
CA SER A 389 -21.29 -8.53 6.42
C SER A 389 -22.28 -7.62 7.14
N VAL A 390 -23.49 -7.54 6.62
CA VAL A 390 -24.60 -6.76 7.22
C VAL A 390 -25.62 -7.65 7.95
N ASP A 391 -25.29 -8.92 8.13
CA ASP A 391 -26.17 -9.95 8.69
C ASP A 391 -25.50 -10.60 9.91
N LEU A 392 -26.06 -10.36 11.09
CA LEU A 392 -25.50 -10.84 12.36
C LEU A 392 -25.43 -12.37 12.42
N ASP A 393 -26.43 -13.08 11.90
CA ASP A 393 -26.48 -14.55 11.95
C ASP A 393 -25.34 -15.14 11.12
N LYS A 394 -25.03 -14.54 9.97
CA LYS A 394 -23.88 -14.95 9.15
C LYS A 394 -22.54 -14.65 9.83
N ILE A 395 -22.40 -13.48 10.43
CA ILE A 395 -21.20 -13.14 11.22
C ILE A 395 -21.02 -14.15 12.36
N MET A 396 -22.09 -14.44 13.10
CA MET A 396 -22.03 -15.42 14.20
C MET A 396 -21.68 -16.82 13.73
N MET A 397 -22.17 -17.24 12.57
CA MET A 397 -21.81 -18.53 11.98
C MET A 397 -20.34 -18.60 11.59
N LEU A 398 -19.80 -17.54 10.96
CA LEU A 398 -18.37 -17.44 10.63
C LEU A 398 -17.50 -17.45 11.88
N MET A 399 -17.88 -16.65 12.89
CA MET A 399 -17.18 -16.60 14.17
C MET A 399 -17.22 -17.95 14.89
N GLU A 400 -18.33 -18.67 14.84
CA GLU A 400 -18.44 -20.00 15.47
C GLU A 400 -17.39 -20.97 14.94
N VAL A 401 -17.19 -21.00 13.61
CA VAL A 401 -16.19 -21.88 12.99
C VAL A 401 -14.78 -21.52 13.45
N GLU A 402 -14.45 -20.23 13.48
CA GLU A 402 -13.12 -19.77 13.89
C GLU A 402 -12.87 -19.96 15.39
N MET A 403 -13.89 -19.69 16.23
CA MET A 403 -13.77 -19.76 17.69
C MET A 403 -13.77 -21.21 18.24
N GLN A 404 -14.21 -22.21 17.46
CA GLN A 404 -14.15 -23.62 17.87
C GLN A 404 -12.74 -24.13 18.14
N MET A 405 -11.74 -23.51 17.51
CA MET A 405 -10.32 -23.88 17.69
C MET A 405 -9.64 -23.13 18.85
N ILE A 406 -10.36 -22.30 19.60
CA ILE A 406 -9.84 -21.46 20.68
C ILE A 406 -10.44 -21.96 21.98
N ASP A 407 -9.60 -22.11 23.02
CA ASP A 407 -10.08 -22.49 24.34
C ASP A 407 -11.04 -21.40 24.87
N PRO A 408 -12.25 -21.76 25.34
CA PRO A 408 -13.20 -20.81 25.91
C PRO A 408 -12.64 -19.93 27.05
N GLY A 409 -11.59 -20.41 27.72
CA GLY A 409 -10.88 -19.69 28.78
C GLY A 409 -9.81 -18.72 28.32
N ASP A 410 -9.44 -18.73 27.04
CA ASP A 410 -8.42 -17.84 26.48
C ASP A 410 -8.91 -16.40 26.39
N ASP A 411 -7.94 -15.47 26.52
CA ASP A 411 -8.19 -14.05 26.34
C ASP A 411 -8.22 -13.71 24.84
N VAL A 412 -9.30 -13.05 24.43
CA VAL A 412 -9.49 -12.54 23.07
C VAL A 412 -9.89 -11.07 23.09
N ILE A 413 -9.52 -10.33 22.06
CA ILE A 413 -9.96 -8.95 21.86
C ILE A 413 -10.98 -8.92 20.74
N ILE A 414 -12.17 -8.41 21.01
CA ILE A 414 -13.22 -8.18 20.02
C ILE A 414 -13.24 -6.69 19.71
N VAL A 415 -13.12 -6.36 18.43
CA VAL A 415 -13.23 -4.98 17.95
C VAL A 415 -14.45 -4.87 17.07
N GLY A 416 -15.37 -3.98 17.45
CA GLY A 416 -16.43 -3.49 16.59
C GLY A 416 -16.02 -2.14 15.99
N ALA A 417 -16.14 -1.97 14.69
CA ALA A 417 -15.81 -0.74 14.00
C ALA A 417 -17.01 -0.20 13.25
N LYS A 418 -17.34 1.09 13.44
CA LYS A 418 -18.42 1.75 12.70
C LYS A 418 -18.05 1.88 11.23
N ASN A 419 -19.01 1.66 10.35
CA ASN A 419 -18.89 1.90 8.94
C ASN A 419 -19.32 3.33 8.61
N SER A 420 -18.51 4.06 7.84
CA SER A 420 -18.89 5.31 7.19
C SER A 420 -19.33 5.03 5.76
N LEU A 421 -20.31 5.80 5.29
CA LEU A 421 -20.69 5.79 3.88
C LEU A 421 -19.62 6.41 3.02
#